data_22e8754307689f518fb0d27d6a6c52e5
#
_entry.id   22e8754307689f518fb0d27d6a6c52e5
#
_cell.length_a   1.000
_cell.length_b   1.000
_cell.length_c   1.000
_cell.angle_alpha   90.00
_cell.angle_beta   90.00
_cell.angle_gamma   90.00
#
_symmetry.space_group_name_H-M   'P 1'
#
loop_
_entity.id
_entity.type
_entity.pdbx_description
1 polymer ?
#
loop_
_entity_poly.entity_id
_entity_poly.type
_entity_poly.pdbx_seq_one_letter_code
_entity_poly.pdbx_strand_id
1 'polypeptide(L)'
;ENVTKGPALVVGNHNAGITFLEPIGLGARWYLEKGLNDTLHFLVHDAMVALPLLRTFLIRTGCVRASHETANKLLQRGKKVVVFPGGNLEAFRPYKNRYKITFGGKKGFIRLALREQVPIVPVVLVGGHETFFVLHDGARIAELLKLKKLVRSETCALFLGLPWGLGFG
;
A
#
# COMPACT_ATOMS: atom_id res chain seq x y z
N GLU A 1 -12.98 1.54 -17.35
CA GLU A 1 -12.83 1.75 -18.82
C GLU A 1 -11.47 2.34 -19.22
N ASN A 2 -10.81 3.12 -18.36
CA ASN A 2 -9.58 3.86 -18.71
C ASN A 2 -8.28 3.14 -18.37
N VAL A 3 -8.32 1.84 -18.12
CA VAL A 3 -7.09 1.09 -17.80
C VAL A 3 -6.50 0.51 -19.07
N THR A 4 -5.25 0.85 -19.33
CA THR A 4 -4.50 0.40 -20.51
C THR A 4 -4.33 -1.14 -20.51
N LYS A 5 -4.35 -1.74 -21.70
CA LYS A 5 -3.87 -3.11 -21.87
C LYS A 5 -2.35 -3.12 -21.68
N GLY A 6 -1.82 -4.18 -21.06
CA GLY A 6 -0.38 -4.33 -20.83
C GLY A 6 0.10 -3.80 -19.46
N PRO A 7 1.42 -3.60 -19.30
CA PRO A 7 2.01 -3.20 -18.02
C PRO A 7 1.58 -1.80 -17.64
N ALA A 8 1.33 -1.59 -16.35
CA ALA A 8 1.00 -0.27 -15.79
C ALA A 8 1.40 -0.19 -14.32
N LEU A 9 1.70 1.01 -13.86
CA LEU A 9 1.90 1.29 -12.45
C LEU A 9 0.61 1.91 -11.89
N VAL A 10 -0.11 1.14 -11.09
CA VAL A 10 -1.33 1.58 -10.41
C VAL A 10 -0.93 2.26 -9.11
N VAL A 11 -1.29 3.53 -8.96
CA VAL A 11 -0.87 4.36 -7.82
C VAL A 11 -2.10 4.75 -7.01
N GLY A 12 -2.19 4.25 -5.78
CA GLY A 12 -3.30 4.50 -4.86
C GLY A 12 -2.90 5.29 -3.61
N ASN A 13 -3.90 5.85 -2.95
CA ASN A 13 -3.77 6.37 -1.60
C ASN A 13 -3.93 5.23 -0.57
N HIS A 14 -3.30 5.38 0.61
CA HIS A 14 -3.33 4.39 1.69
C HIS A 14 -4.06 4.96 2.91
N ASN A 15 -5.19 4.36 3.29
CA ASN A 15 -6.07 4.93 4.31
C ASN A 15 -6.76 3.92 5.26
N ALA A 16 -6.43 2.62 5.15
CA ALA A 16 -7.03 1.58 5.98
C ALA A 16 -6.04 0.93 6.97
N GLY A 17 -4.91 1.56 7.23
CA GLY A 17 -3.92 1.08 8.19
C GLY A 17 -3.50 -0.35 7.93
N ILE A 18 -3.67 -1.22 8.94
CA ILE A 18 -3.31 -2.64 8.89
C ILE A 18 -4.45 -3.56 8.43
N THR A 19 -5.61 -3.03 8.05
CA THR A 19 -6.80 -3.84 7.74
C THR A 19 -6.73 -4.51 6.37
N PHE A 20 -5.82 -4.11 5.51
CA PHE A 20 -5.69 -4.57 4.11
C PHE A 20 -6.93 -4.37 3.24
N LEU A 21 -7.86 -3.53 3.63
CA LEU A 21 -9.09 -3.30 2.88
C LEU A 21 -8.84 -2.74 1.49
N GLU A 22 -7.81 -1.90 1.31
CA GLU A 22 -7.49 -1.34 -0.01
C GLU A 22 -7.03 -2.41 -1.00
N PRO A 23 -5.99 -3.23 -0.71
CA PRO A 23 -5.58 -4.26 -1.66
C PRO A 23 -6.65 -5.34 -1.86
N ILE A 24 -7.41 -5.69 -0.81
CA ILE A 24 -8.52 -6.66 -0.94
C ILE A 24 -9.63 -6.08 -1.80
N GLY A 25 -10.12 -4.89 -1.50
CA GLY A 25 -11.22 -4.26 -2.23
C GLY A 25 -10.86 -3.98 -3.69
N LEU A 26 -9.69 -3.39 -3.93
CA LEU A 26 -9.20 -3.12 -5.28
C LEU A 26 -8.95 -4.42 -6.05
N GLY A 27 -8.33 -5.41 -5.43
CA GLY A 27 -8.05 -6.70 -6.05
C GLY A 27 -9.31 -7.47 -6.40
N ALA A 28 -10.29 -7.53 -5.49
CA ALA A 28 -11.57 -8.18 -5.72
C ALA A 28 -12.34 -7.50 -6.86
N ARG A 29 -12.45 -6.18 -6.84
CA ARG A 29 -13.13 -5.41 -7.90
C ARG A 29 -12.44 -5.61 -9.25
N TRP A 30 -11.11 -5.57 -9.26
CA TRP A 30 -10.33 -5.79 -10.46
C TRP A 30 -10.57 -7.19 -11.04
N TYR A 31 -10.51 -8.21 -10.19
CA TYR A 31 -10.76 -9.59 -10.58
C TYR A 31 -12.16 -9.79 -11.19
N LEU A 32 -13.18 -9.21 -10.58
CA LEU A 32 -14.56 -9.27 -11.09
C LEU A 32 -14.71 -8.62 -12.47
N GLU A 33 -13.95 -7.58 -12.77
CA GLU A 33 -14.04 -6.86 -14.05
C GLU A 33 -13.10 -7.38 -15.13
N LYS A 34 -11.92 -7.86 -14.78
CA LYS A 34 -10.83 -8.21 -15.72
C LYS A 34 -10.50 -9.70 -15.74
N GLY A 35 -10.97 -10.46 -14.76
CA GLY A 35 -10.66 -11.88 -14.62
C GLY A 35 -9.22 -12.15 -14.17
N LEU A 36 -8.81 -13.42 -14.26
CA LEU A 36 -7.48 -13.88 -13.86
C LEU A 36 -6.37 -13.56 -14.86
N ASN A 37 -6.72 -13.19 -16.09
CA ASN A 37 -5.72 -12.94 -17.14
C ASN A 37 -5.02 -11.60 -16.99
N ASP A 38 -5.62 -10.66 -16.28
CA ASP A 38 -5.08 -9.31 -16.03
C ASP A 38 -4.96 -9.04 -14.53
N THR A 39 -4.02 -9.72 -13.87
CA THR A 39 -3.86 -9.67 -12.41
C THR A 39 -3.09 -8.45 -11.93
N LEU A 40 -3.46 -7.94 -10.74
CA LEU A 40 -2.72 -6.91 -10.01
C LEU A 40 -1.68 -7.56 -9.09
N HIS A 41 -0.52 -6.91 -8.97
CA HIS A 41 0.52 -7.29 -8.03
C HIS A 41 0.77 -6.14 -7.05
N PHE A 42 0.46 -6.36 -5.78
CA PHE A 42 0.53 -5.34 -4.73
C PHE A 42 1.92 -5.35 -4.07
N LEU A 43 2.58 -4.20 -4.05
CA LEU A 43 3.84 -4.04 -3.32
C LEU A 43 3.54 -3.85 -1.83
N VAL A 44 3.97 -4.81 -1.01
CA VAL A 44 3.77 -4.80 0.44
C VAL A 44 5.08 -4.68 1.20
N HIS A 45 5.01 -4.12 2.41
CA HIS A 45 6.17 -3.89 3.27
C HIS A 45 6.83 -5.22 3.69
N ASP A 46 8.17 -5.21 3.82
CA ASP A 46 8.97 -6.40 4.17
C ASP A 46 8.49 -7.09 5.45
N ALA A 47 8.11 -6.32 6.47
CA ALA A 47 7.61 -6.86 7.74
C ALA A 47 6.37 -7.76 7.56
N MET A 48 5.53 -7.46 6.57
CA MET A 48 4.31 -8.23 6.31
C MET A 48 4.63 -9.61 5.72
N VAL A 49 5.63 -9.70 4.85
CA VAL A 49 6.07 -10.97 4.26
C VAL A 49 7.04 -11.75 5.15
N ALA A 50 7.50 -11.15 6.24
CA ALA A 50 8.33 -11.83 7.24
C ALA A 50 7.52 -12.79 8.13
N LEU A 51 6.21 -12.58 8.29
CA LEU A 51 5.32 -13.41 9.10
C LEU A 51 4.85 -14.63 8.30
N PRO A 52 5.20 -15.90 8.68
CA PRO A 52 4.99 -17.08 7.83
C PRO A 52 3.52 -17.29 7.38
N LEU A 53 2.57 -17.20 8.31
CA LEU A 53 1.15 -17.37 8.01
C LEU A 53 0.62 -16.27 7.09
N LEU A 54 0.95 -15.01 7.38
CA LEU A 54 0.54 -13.86 6.60
C LEU A 54 1.19 -13.87 5.21
N ARG A 55 2.47 -14.26 5.14
CA ARG A 55 3.20 -14.42 3.88
C ARG A 55 2.48 -15.33 2.90
N THR A 56 2.06 -16.51 3.36
CA THR A 56 1.39 -17.48 2.48
C THR A 56 0.09 -16.92 1.91
N PHE A 57 -0.70 -16.25 2.73
CA PHE A 57 -1.91 -15.56 2.29
C PHE A 57 -1.60 -14.44 1.28
N LEU A 58 -0.67 -13.55 1.62
CA LEU A 58 -0.29 -12.41 0.80
C LEU A 58 0.23 -12.83 -0.58
N ILE A 59 1.09 -13.83 -0.65
CA ILE A 59 1.63 -14.33 -1.93
C ILE A 59 0.50 -14.89 -2.81
N ARG A 60 -0.42 -15.65 -2.22
CA ARG A 60 -1.56 -16.23 -2.96
C ARG A 60 -2.53 -15.17 -3.48
N THR A 61 -2.59 -14.02 -2.84
CA THR A 61 -3.44 -12.89 -3.25
C THR A 61 -2.72 -11.88 -4.18
N GLY A 62 -1.53 -12.23 -4.68
CA GLY A 62 -0.78 -11.39 -5.61
C GLY A 62 0.08 -10.31 -4.94
N CYS A 63 0.22 -10.35 -3.62
CA CYS A 63 1.13 -9.44 -2.91
C CYS A 63 2.58 -9.90 -3.08
N VAL A 64 3.47 -8.93 -3.31
CA VAL A 64 4.90 -9.15 -3.47
C VAL A 64 5.70 -8.17 -2.63
N ARG A 65 6.93 -8.53 -2.30
CA ARG A 65 7.83 -7.66 -1.55
C ARG A 65 8.06 -6.33 -2.25
N ALA A 66 7.91 -5.22 -1.53
CA ALA A 66 8.15 -3.88 -2.03
C ALA A 66 9.65 -3.64 -2.27
N SER A 67 10.11 -3.86 -3.49
CA SER A 67 11.44 -3.48 -3.95
C SER A 67 11.38 -2.97 -5.39
N HIS A 68 12.34 -2.10 -5.75
CA HIS A 68 12.46 -1.66 -7.14
C HIS A 68 12.71 -2.82 -8.10
N GLU A 69 13.52 -3.79 -7.69
CA GLU A 69 13.82 -4.97 -8.50
C GLU A 69 12.58 -5.81 -8.78
N THR A 70 11.76 -6.08 -7.74
CA THR A 70 10.52 -6.84 -7.90
C THR A 70 9.54 -6.12 -8.82
N ALA A 71 9.36 -4.81 -8.62
CA ALA A 71 8.47 -4.00 -9.43
C ALA A 71 8.91 -3.98 -10.91
N ASN A 72 10.22 -3.79 -11.17
CA ASN A 72 10.77 -3.83 -12.52
C ASN A 72 10.51 -5.16 -13.22
N LYS A 73 10.86 -6.28 -12.57
CA LYS A 73 10.66 -7.62 -13.14
C LYS A 73 9.21 -7.88 -13.51
N LEU A 74 8.25 -7.39 -12.71
CA LEU A 74 6.83 -7.55 -13.00
C LEU A 74 6.39 -6.68 -14.18
N LEU A 75 6.78 -5.41 -14.20
CA LEU A 75 6.45 -4.50 -15.30
C LEU A 75 7.02 -4.99 -16.63
N GLN A 76 8.28 -5.43 -16.66
CA GLN A 76 8.94 -6.01 -17.84
C GLN A 76 8.26 -7.30 -18.33
N ARG A 77 7.60 -8.04 -17.44
CA ARG A 77 6.79 -9.21 -17.79
C ARG A 77 5.35 -8.85 -18.22
N GLY A 78 5.07 -7.58 -18.46
CA GLY A 78 3.75 -7.11 -18.89
C GLY A 78 2.71 -7.07 -17.77
N LYS A 79 3.11 -7.16 -16.49
CA LYS A 79 2.19 -7.19 -15.35
C LYS A 79 1.87 -5.78 -14.84
N LYS A 80 0.72 -5.65 -14.18
CA LYS A 80 0.32 -4.42 -13.48
C LYS A 80 0.79 -4.47 -12.03
N VAL A 81 1.44 -3.40 -11.59
CA VAL A 81 1.98 -3.28 -10.23
C VAL A 81 1.25 -2.17 -9.49
N VAL A 82 0.77 -2.49 -8.30
CA VAL A 82 0.07 -1.53 -7.42
C VAL A 82 1.04 -1.05 -6.35
N VAL A 83 1.10 0.26 -6.16
CA VAL A 83 1.90 0.90 -5.13
C VAL A 83 1.08 1.96 -4.38
N PHE A 84 1.30 2.02 -3.07
CA PHE A 84 0.78 3.05 -2.19
C PHE A 84 1.97 3.92 -1.71
N PRO A 85 2.33 5.00 -2.43
CA PRO A 85 3.57 5.73 -2.17
C PRO A 85 3.64 6.36 -0.79
N GLY A 86 2.50 6.75 -0.22
CA GLY A 86 2.41 7.31 1.12
C GLY A 86 2.91 6.35 2.20
N GLY A 87 2.68 5.04 2.00
CA GLY A 87 3.08 4.01 2.96
C GLY A 87 2.52 4.28 4.36
N ASN A 88 3.31 3.99 5.41
CA ASN A 88 2.87 4.13 6.79
C ASN A 88 2.44 5.56 7.16
N LEU A 89 3.13 6.59 6.64
CA LEU A 89 2.75 8.00 6.89
C LEU A 89 1.31 8.29 6.46
N GLU A 90 0.88 7.68 5.38
CA GLU A 90 -0.47 7.88 4.86
C GLU A 90 -1.48 6.91 5.51
N ALA A 91 -1.11 5.65 5.65
CA ALA A 91 -1.96 4.62 6.25
C ALA A 91 -2.36 4.94 7.70
N PHE A 92 -1.43 5.51 8.46
CA PHE A 92 -1.61 5.86 9.88
C PHE A 92 -1.77 7.36 10.12
N ARG A 93 -2.17 8.14 9.11
CA ARG A 93 -2.42 9.55 9.36
C ARG A 93 -3.63 9.74 10.30
N PRO A 94 -3.58 10.75 11.21
CA PRO A 94 -4.68 11.01 12.13
C PRO A 94 -6.02 11.22 11.43
N TYR A 95 -7.09 10.75 12.02
CA TYR A 95 -8.47 10.80 11.47
C TYR A 95 -8.89 12.20 11.03
N LYS A 96 -8.47 13.26 11.75
CA LYS A 96 -8.71 14.66 11.35
C LYS A 96 -8.18 15.01 9.96
N ASN A 97 -7.18 14.25 9.47
CA ASN A 97 -6.56 14.42 8.17
C ASN A 97 -7.01 13.35 7.13
N ARG A 98 -8.05 12.58 7.41
CA ARG A 98 -8.49 11.42 6.61
C ARG A 98 -8.70 11.69 5.12
N TYR A 99 -9.10 12.91 4.77
CA TYR A 99 -9.33 13.31 3.36
C TYR A 99 -8.08 13.89 2.67
N LYS A 100 -6.94 13.95 3.35
CA LYS A 100 -5.70 14.46 2.75
C LYS A 100 -4.91 13.28 2.18
N ILE A 101 -4.54 13.38 0.92
CA ILE A 101 -3.59 12.45 0.28
C ILE A 101 -2.19 13.01 0.49
N THR A 102 -1.27 12.18 0.97
CA THR A 102 0.12 12.58 1.17
C THR A 102 1.08 11.44 0.86
N PHE A 103 1.98 11.69 -0.06
CA PHE A 103 3.02 10.73 -0.42
C PHE A 103 4.34 10.99 0.31
N GLY A 104 4.37 11.92 1.26
CA GLY A 104 5.56 12.22 2.05
C GLY A 104 6.78 12.62 1.21
N GLY A 105 6.57 13.28 0.06
CA GLY A 105 7.64 13.63 -0.87
C GLY A 105 8.28 12.44 -1.60
N LYS A 106 7.76 11.24 -1.47
CA LYS A 106 8.29 10.02 -2.10
C LYS A 106 8.04 10.04 -3.61
N LYS A 107 9.11 10.12 -4.40
CA LYS A 107 9.07 10.20 -5.88
C LYS A 107 9.53 8.90 -6.55
N GLY A 108 9.74 7.82 -5.79
CA GLY A 108 10.26 6.55 -6.31
C GLY A 108 9.37 5.93 -7.38
N PHE A 109 8.06 6.00 -7.21
CA PHE A 109 7.08 5.47 -8.16
C PHE A 109 7.11 6.22 -9.51
N ILE A 110 7.33 7.55 -9.50
CA ILE A 110 7.46 8.33 -10.74
C ILE A 110 8.72 7.91 -11.50
N ARG A 111 9.85 7.79 -10.78
CA ARG A 111 11.11 7.33 -11.39
C ARG A 111 10.99 5.92 -11.97
N LEU A 112 10.26 5.04 -11.28
CA LEU A 112 9.97 3.70 -11.76
C LEU A 112 9.18 3.73 -13.07
N ALA A 113 8.06 4.47 -13.11
CA ALA A 113 7.22 4.58 -14.30
C ALA A 113 7.98 5.16 -15.50
N LEU A 114 8.79 6.20 -15.28
CA LEU A 114 9.61 6.82 -16.33
C LEU A 114 10.68 5.85 -16.87
N ARG A 115 11.35 5.11 -15.97
CA ARG A 115 12.39 4.15 -16.37
C ARG A 115 11.83 2.99 -17.15
N GLU A 116 10.72 2.42 -16.70
CA GLU A 116 10.09 1.27 -17.36
C GLU A 116 9.14 1.68 -18.50
N GLN A 117 9.00 2.99 -18.75
CA GLN A 117 8.12 3.57 -19.78
C GLN A 117 6.68 3.05 -19.72
N VAL A 118 6.15 2.92 -18.53
CA VAL A 118 4.78 2.44 -18.29
C VAL A 118 3.86 3.57 -17.84
N PRO A 119 2.58 3.53 -18.20
CA PRO A 119 1.61 4.51 -17.74
C PRO A 119 1.37 4.39 -16.24
N ILE A 120 1.10 5.55 -15.59
CA ILE A 120 0.60 5.61 -14.23
C ILE A 120 -0.93 5.66 -14.29
N VAL A 121 -1.57 4.72 -13.58
CA VAL A 121 -3.02 4.66 -13.42
C VAL A 121 -3.35 5.09 -12.00
N PRO A 122 -3.87 6.30 -11.77
CA PRO A 122 -4.26 6.74 -10.44
C PRO A 122 -5.54 6.05 -9.99
N VAL A 123 -5.55 5.60 -8.73
CA VAL A 123 -6.72 5.01 -8.08
C VAL A 123 -6.95 5.71 -6.74
N VAL A 124 -8.17 6.14 -6.50
CA VAL A 124 -8.57 6.74 -5.22
C VAL A 124 -9.47 5.77 -4.46
N LEU A 125 -9.05 5.43 -3.25
CA LEU A 125 -9.76 4.56 -2.34
C LEU A 125 -10.34 5.41 -1.21
N VAL A 126 -11.62 5.27 -0.96
CA VAL A 126 -12.38 6.04 0.05
C VAL A 126 -12.98 5.06 1.06
N GLY A 127 -13.19 5.50 2.30
CA GLY A 127 -13.84 4.70 3.33
C GLY A 127 -12.89 3.93 4.25
N GLY A 128 -11.61 3.85 3.97
CA GLY A 128 -10.67 3.09 4.81
C GLY A 128 -10.54 3.64 6.23
N HIS A 129 -10.51 4.96 6.38
CA HIS A 129 -10.39 5.61 7.70
C HIS A 129 -11.62 5.47 8.58
N GLU A 130 -12.76 5.13 8.02
CA GLU A 130 -13.99 4.84 8.75
C GLU A 130 -13.93 3.48 9.47
N THR A 131 -13.05 2.59 9.00
CA THR A 131 -12.82 1.28 9.62
C THR A 131 -11.58 1.23 10.50
N PHE A 132 -10.72 2.24 10.39
CA PHE A 132 -9.44 2.32 11.08
C PHE A 132 -9.18 3.73 11.59
N PHE A 133 -9.59 3.97 12.83
CA PHE A 133 -9.58 5.30 13.43
C PHE A 133 -8.22 5.59 14.09
N VAL A 134 -7.39 6.40 13.46
CA VAL A 134 -6.09 6.82 13.99
C VAL A 134 -6.27 8.07 14.84
N LEU A 135 -5.98 7.93 16.13
CA LEU A 135 -6.01 9.03 17.11
C LEU A 135 -4.79 9.93 16.95
N HIS A 136 -3.61 9.30 16.88
CA HIS A 136 -2.32 10.00 16.78
C HIS A 136 -1.32 9.15 15.97
N ASP A 137 -0.53 9.79 15.10
CA ASP A 137 0.45 9.11 14.24
C ASP A 137 1.72 8.67 14.99
N GLY A 138 1.98 9.23 16.18
CA GLY A 138 3.13 8.87 16.99
C GLY A 138 4.49 9.12 16.33
N ALA A 139 4.57 10.05 15.36
CA ALA A 139 5.80 10.29 14.60
C ALA A 139 7.00 10.63 15.49
N ARG A 140 6.81 11.43 16.56
CA ARG A 140 7.86 11.74 17.52
C ARG A 140 8.35 10.51 18.30
N ILE A 141 7.44 9.60 18.64
CA ILE A 141 7.78 8.34 19.32
C ILE A 141 8.56 7.44 18.36
N ALA A 142 8.12 7.34 17.12
CA ALA A 142 8.82 6.58 16.09
C ALA A 142 10.24 7.08 15.83
N GLU A 143 10.43 8.39 15.83
CA GLU A 143 11.75 9.01 15.69
C GLU A 143 12.66 8.72 16.91
N LEU A 144 12.13 8.90 18.14
CA LEU A 144 12.85 8.61 19.39
C LEU A 144 13.30 7.14 19.45
N LEU A 145 12.42 6.21 19.07
CA LEU A 145 12.69 4.78 19.04
C LEU A 145 13.46 4.34 17.78
N LYS A 146 13.81 5.27 16.89
CA LYS A 146 14.52 4.99 15.62
C LYS A 146 13.85 3.92 14.77
N LEU A 147 12.51 3.83 14.79
CA LEU A 147 11.73 2.79 14.10
C LEU A 147 11.98 2.77 12.59
N LYS A 148 12.32 3.92 11.99
CA LYS A 148 12.68 3.99 10.57
C LYS A 148 13.90 3.12 10.23
N LYS A 149 14.89 3.00 11.15
CA LYS A 149 16.07 2.16 10.96
C LYS A 149 15.80 0.69 11.26
N LEU A 150 14.96 0.40 12.25
CA LEU A 150 14.67 -0.96 12.71
C LEU A 150 13.66 -1.68 11.80
N VAL A 151 12.52 -1.06 11.55
CA VAL A 151 11.37 -1.67 10.86
C VAL A 151 10.87 -0.85 9.68
N ARG A 152 11.62 0.18 9.25
CA ARG A 152 11.25 1.09 8.16
C ARG A 152 9.90 1.78 8.37
N SER A 153 9.47 1.97 9.63
CA SER A 153 8.27 2.71 9.97
C SER A 153 8.61 4.15 10.36
N GLU A 154 7.85 5.10 9.84
CA GLU A 154 7.92 6.52 10.19
C GLU A 154 6.85 6.92 11.21
N THR A 155 6.04 5.95 11.66
CA THR A 155 4.93 6.13 12.60
C THR A 155 5.00 5.11 13.72
N CYS A 156 4.42 5.47 14.88
CA CYS A 156 4.08 4.61 16.00
C CYS A 156 2.66 4.98 16.42
N ALA A 157 1.69 4.67 15.55
CA ALA A 157 0.35 5.19 15.63
C ALA A 157 -0.45 4.59 16.80
N LEU A 158 -1.22 5.44 17.48
CA LEU A 158 -2.26 5.02 18.39
C LEU A 158 -3.58 4.97 17.62
N PHE A 159 -4.20 3.82 17.54
CA PHE A 159 -5.40 3.62 16.72
C PHE A 159 -6.45 2.75 17.41
N LEU A 160 -7.69 2.92 16.96
CA LEU A 160 -8.82 2.05 17.24
C LEU A 160 -9.31 1.46 15.91
N GLY A 161 -9.31 0.15 15.78
CA GLY A 161 -9.69 -0.53 14.55
C GLY A 161 -10.50 -1.79 14.79
N LEU A 162 -11.53 -2.01 13.99
CA LEU A 162 -12.30 -3.25 14.03
C LEU A 162 -11.57 -4.34 13.19
N PRO A 163 -11.51 -5.58 13.67
CA PRO A 163 -11.92 -6.09 14.98
C PRO A 163 -10.85 -5.97 16.08
N TRP A 164 -9.74 -5.25 15.83
CA TRP A 164 -8.50 -5.29 16.62
C TRP A 164 -8.57 -4.50 17.93
N GLY A 165 -9.56 -3.59 18.10
CA GLY A 165 -9.65 -2.73 19.26
C GLY A 165 -8.59 -1.63 19.26
N LEU A 166 -8.14 -1.23 20.47
CA LEU A 166 -7.08 -0.24 20.66
C LEU A 166 -5.71 -0.89 20.44
N GLY A 167 -4.89 -0.27 19.60
CA GLY A 167 -3.56 -0.78 19.28
C GLY A 167 -2.53 0.32 19.01
N PHE A 168 -1.27 -0.11 18.92
CA PHE A 168 -0.11 0.70 18.51
C PHE A 168 0.54 0.04 17.30
N GLY A 169 0.98 0.87 16.30
CA GLY A 169 1.61 0.37 15.08
C GLY A 169 2.47 1.39 14.34
#